data_6093b0f8dc345d3e96f5391b0168bb8b
#
_entry.id   6093b0f8dc345d3e96f5391b0168bb8b
#
_cell.length_a   1.000
_cell.length_b   1.000
_cell.length_c   1.000
_cell.angle_alpha   90.00
_cell.angle_beta   90.00
_cell.angle_gamma   90.00
#
_symmetry.space_group_name_H-M   'P 1'
#
loop_
_entity.id
_entity.type
_entity.pdbx_description
1 polymer ?
#
loop_
_entity_poly.entity_id
_entity_poly.type
_entity_poly.pdbx_seq_one_letter_code
_entity_poly.pdbx_strand_id
1 'polypeptide(L)'
;MHSFLKTHLLGFFLLTLALLPSTLDAQVAPYDTPPSAAPPYFRVRYDASTQPGELAYAVTYTVWIPPGVQTLRGVMVHQHGCGEGSCKSGQTAAYDLHWQALAKKHGCALLGPSYEQPEKENCQLWCDPRNGSAKKFQQALTDLAKLTQHPELEKVPWALWGHSGGGTWAGSMLLMHPDRIAAAWLRSGAPRLTSHDAASLPPLTIPAASLGVPAICNLGTKEGVTEKEGRFAGVWKGVEPFFTELRSKGGLIGVAVDPNSSHDCGNQRYLAIPWFDACLTARLPDKAGDPTPKPMTTEGAHLAPLLGNAAQPAAQYTGEPKTAIWLPDAQVAKAWMEYTKDGNVSDATPPPAPTQVRVNGTGEVTWEAEADFESGITAFIIERDGKEIGRVPEKPSGAIGRQIFQKNGYSDSPTPPLAEMRFTDATAKPGEKHPYTVRTVNSTGVQSPSSAAAVP
;
A
#
# COMPACT_ATOMS: atom_id res chain seq x y z
N MET A 1 65.92 -68.34 -24.68
CA MET A 1 65.53 -68.01 -23.32
C MET A 1 64.35 -67.02 -23.45
N HIS A 2 63.22 -67.38 -22.89
CA HIS A 2 61.90 -66.94 -23.25
C HIS A 2 61.57 -65.53 -22.72
N SER A 3 61.03 -64.72 -23.60
CA SER A 3 60.40 -63.43 -23.28
C SER A 3 58.90 -63.54 -23.49
N PHE A 4 58.12 -63.29 -22.42
CA PHE A 4 56.64 -63.28 -22.44
C PHE A 4 56.16 -61.85 -22.66
N LEU A 5 55.48 -61.66 -23.81
CA LEU A 5 54.69 -60.41 -24.07
C LEU A 5 53.45 -60.46 -23.21
N LYS A 6 53.21 -59.46 -22.39
CA LYS A 6 51.92 -59.17 -21.72
C LYS A 6 51.25 -57.98 -22.43
N THR A 7 50.16 -58.25 -23.11
CA THR A 7 49.27 -57.28 -23.71
C THR A 7 48.39 -56.64 -22.62
N HIS A 8 48.51 -55.35 -22.41
CA HIS A 8 47.58 -54.59 -21.57
C HIS A 8 46.45 -54.00 -22.44
N LEU A 9 45.23 -54.51 -22.23
CA LEU A 9 43.99 -53.89 -22.71
C LEU A 9 43.71 -52.63 -21.87
N LEU A 10 43.80 -51.42 -22.48
CA LEU A 10 43.29 -50.20 -21.86
C LEU A 10 41.78 -50.12 -22.15
N GLY A 11 40.98 -50.34 -21.12
CA GLY A 11 39.54 -50.08 -21.16
C GLY A 11 39.32 -48.58 -21.02
N PHE A 12 38.82 -47.91 -22.06
CA PHE A 12 38.31 -46.53 -21.98
C PHE A 12 36.95 -46.59 -21.27
N PHE A 13 36.90 -46.16 -19.98
CA PHE A 13 35.65 -45.81 -19.31
C PHE A 13 35.25 -44.41 -19.78
N LEU A 14 34.28 -44.32 -20.69
CA LEU A 14 33.57 -43.07 -20.95
C LEU A 14 32.70 -42.73 -19.71
N LEU A 15 33.17 -41.79 -18.90
CA LEU A 15 32.37 -41.19 -17.85
C LEU A 15 31.39 -40.24 -18.51
N THR A 16 30.18 -40.66 -18.81
CA THR A 16 29.07 -39.80 -19.18
C THR A 16 28.68 -39.02 -17.93
N LEU A 17 29.18 -37.78 -17.86
CA LEU A 17 28.72 -36.80 -16.91
C LEU A 17 27.26 -36.46 -17.28
N ALA A 18 26.30 -37.14 -16.62
CA ALA A 18 24.91 -36.74 -16.68
C ALA A 18 24.82 -35.34 -16.00
N LEU A 19 24.73 -34.30 -16.83
CA LEU A 19 24.25 -32.99 -16.39
C LEU A 19 22.82 -33.19 -15.88
N LEU A 20 22.69 -33.44 -14.58
CA LEU A 20 21.41 -33.25 -13.90
C LEU A 20 21.01 -31.79 -14.15
N PRO A 21 19.82 -31.53 -14.72
CA PRO A 21 19.32 -30.18 -14.72
C PRO A 21 19.34 -29.72 -13.27
N SER A 22 20.07 -28.64 -12.99
CA SER A 22 19.89 -27.90 -11.75
C SER A 22 18.39 -27.58 -11.68
N THR A 23 17.68 -28.28 -10.81
CA THR A 23 16.37 -27.83 -10.38
C THR A 23 16.61 -26.42 -9.87
N LEU A 24 16.26 -25.41 -10.67
CA LEU A 24 16.04 -24.07 -10.16
C LEU A 24 15.12 -24.28 -8.98
N ASP A 25 15.63 -24.05 -7.77
CA ASP A 25 14.80 -24.08 -6.57
C ASP A 25 13.58 -23.23 -6.89
N ALA A 26 12.43 -23.89 -6.97
CA ALA A 26 11.19 -23.18 -7.20
C ALA A 26 11.08 -22.14 -6.10
N GLN A 27 10.99 -20.89 -6.48
CA GLN A 27 10.93 -19.78 -5.54
C GLN A 27 9.74 -20.03 -4.61
N VAL A 28 10.02 -20.22 -3.32
CA VAL A 28 9.00 -20.58 -2.33
C VAL A 28 8.06 -19.40 -2.15
N ALA A 29 6.73 -19.66 -2.07
CA ALA A 29 5.79 -18.62 -1.66
C ALA A 29 6.45 -17.71 -0.59
N PRO A 30 6.34 -16.42 -0.70
CA PRO A 30 5.29 -15.58 -1.27
C PRO A 30 5.45 -15.14 -2.71
N TYR A 31 6.58 -15.33 -3.32
CA TYR A 31 6.92 -14.67 -4.57
C TYR A 31 6.50 -15.46 -5.81
N ASP A 32 6.21 -16.74 -5.68
CA ASP A 32 5.96 -17.68 -6.77
C ASP A 32 4.49 -17.80 -7.20
N THR A 33 3.54 -17.35 -6.39
CA THR A 33 2.11 -17.37 -6.70
C THR A 33 1.42 -16.01 -6.50
N PRO A 34 1.85 -14.95 -7.22
CA PRO A 34 1.15 -13.68 -7.17
C PRO A 34 -0.24 -13.81 -7.81
N PRO A 35 -1.22 -12.98 -7.37
CA PRO A 35 -2.53 -12.93 -8.02
C PRO A 35 -2.41 -12.69 -9.52
N SER A 36 -3.41 -13.14 -10.30
CA SER A 36 -3.44 -12.91 -11.75
C SER A 36 -3.31 -11.43 -12.10
N ALA A 37 -2.55 -11.12 -13.13
CA ALA A 37 -2.38 -9.76 -13.67
C ALA A 37 -3.15 -9.58 -14.99
N ALA A 38 -4.38 -10.08 -15.06
CA ALA A 38 -5.28 -9.76 -16.17
C ALA A 38 -5.89 -8.35 -15.99
N PRO A 39 -6.18 -7.63 -17.08
CA PRO A 39 -6.81 -6.30 -16.97
C PRO A 39 -8.04 -6.31 -16.05
N PRO A 40 -8.21 -5.31 -15.19
CA PRO A 40 -7.52 -4.01 -15.13
C PRO A 40 -6.17 -4.00 -14.38
N TYR A 41 -5.60 -5.16 -14.09
CA TYR A 41 -4.29 -5.32 -13.43
C TYR A 41 -3.22 -5.64 -14.45
N PHE A 42 -2.06 -4.98 -14.31
CA PHE A 42 -0.90 -5.18 -15.17
C PHE A 42 0.35 -5.32 -14.32
N ARG A 43 1.36 -6.03 -14.82
CA ARG A 43 2.55 -6.35 -14.04
C ARG A 43 3.81 -6.32 -14.87
N VAL A 44 4.88 -5.78 -14.27
CA VAL A 44 6.26 -5.91 -14.76
C VAL A 44 7.14 -6.43 -13.64
N ARG A 45 8.15 -7.22 -13.97
CA ARG A 45 9.14 -7.77 -13.04
C ARG A 45 10.54 -7.53 -13.56
N TYR A 46 11.44 -7.24 -12.63
CA TYR A 46 12.87 -7.06 -12.92
C TYR A 46 13.68 -7.98 -12.01
N ASP A 47 14.69 -8.60 -12.58
CA ASP A 47 15.61 -9.43 -11.82
C ASP A 47 16.56 -8.57 -10.97
N ALA A 48 17.12 -9.19 -9.93
CA ALA A 48 18.17 -8.63 -9.12
C ALA A 48 19.42 -8.33 -9.94
N SER A 49 20.14 -7.26 -9.60
CA SER A 49 21.41 -6.92 -10.22
C SER A 49 22.56 -7.00 -9.21
N THR A 50 23.72 -7.45 -9.68
CA THR A 50 24.97 -7.42 -8.92
C THR A 50 25.83 -6.18 -9.22
N GLN A 51 25.35 -5.30 -10.13
CA GLN A 51 26.10 -4.12 -10.53
C GLN A 51 25.98 -3.02 -9.46
N PRO A 52 27.08 -2.33 -9.12
CA PRO A 52 27.04 -1.22 -8.18
C PRO A 52 26.03 -0.13 -8.59
N GLY A 53 25.22 0.33 -7.64
CA GLY A 53 24.20 1.37 -7.88
C GLY A 53 22.92 0.88 -8.58
N GLU A 54 22.82 -0.41 -8.84
CA GLU A 54 21.58 -1.06 -9.29
C GLU A 54 20.90 -1.80 -8.14
N LEU A 55 19.60 -2.09 -8.33
CA LEU A 55 18.79 -2.75 -7.31
C LEU A 55 19.24 -4.20 -7.10
N ALA A 56 19.66 -4.50 -5.86
CA ALA A 56 20.19 -5.82 -5.48
C ALA A 56 19.12 -6.91 -5.33
N TYR A 57 17.85 -6.56 -5.27
CA TYR A 57 16.73 -7.51 -5.16
C TYR A 57 15.88 -7.50 -6.41
N ALA A 58 15.35 -8.64 -6.79
CA ALA A 58 14.29 -8.69 -7.77
C ALA A 58 13.07 -7.94 -7.27
N VAL A 59 12.33 -7.32 -8.17
CA VAL A 59 11.15 -6.54 -7.82
C VAL A 59 10.05 -6.72 -8.85
N THR A 60 8.84 -6.88 -8.37
CA THR A 60 7.62 -6.92 -9.17
C THR A 60 6.78 -5.67 -8.87
N TYR A 61 6.32 -4.99 -9.91
CA TYR A 61 5.37 -3.88 -9.80
C TYR A 61 4.04 -4.31 -10.41
N THR A 62 3.00 -4.32 -9.61
CA THR A 62 1.63 -4.56 -10.07
C THR A 62 0.85 -3.25 -10.01
N VAL A 63 0.23 -2.86 -11.12
CA VAL A 63 -0.61 -1.66 -11.20
C VAL A 63 -2.05 -2.05 -11.51
N TRP A 64 -2.97 -1.40 -10.83
CA TRP A 64 -4.39 -1.38 -11.17
C TRP A 64 -4.74 -0.06 -11.84
N ILE A 65 -5.41 -0.13 -12.99
CA ILE A 65 -5.93 1.01 -13.73
C ILE A 65 -7.42 1.10 -13.50
N PRO A 66 -7.95 2.22 -12.98
CA PRO A 66 -9.39 2.34 -12.74
C PRO A 66 -10.19 2.15 -14.03
N PRO A 67 -11.18 1.25 -14.07
CA PRO A 67 -12.00 1.07 -15.25
C PRO A 67 -12.68 2.37 -15.69
N GLY A 68 -12.64 2.67 -16.99
CA GLY A 68 -13.28 3.85 -17.60
C GLY A 68 -12.42 5.13 -17.56
N VAL A 69 -11.29 5.16 -16.86
CA VAL A 69 -10.37 6.31 -16.88
C VAL A 69 -9.66 6.36 -18.23
N GLN A 70 -9.79 7.48 -18.95
CA GLN A 70 -9.15 7.68 -20.24
C GLN A 70 -7.74 8.24 -20.13
N THR A 71 -7.49 9.07 -19.14
CA THR A 71 -6.19 9.67 -18.86
C THR A 71 -6.00 9.77 -17.35
N LEU A 72 -4.93 9.19 -16.85
CA LEU A 72 -4.61 9.20 -15.43
C LEU A 72 -4.15 10.60 -14.97
N ARG A 73 -4.46 10.93 -13.73
CA ARG A 73 -4.04 12.19 -13.08
C ARG A 73 -2.85 12.01 -12.13
N GLY A 74 -2.59 10.78 -11.70
CA GLY A 74 -1.52 10.44 -10.77
C GLY A 74 -1.33 8.95 -10.60
N VAL A 75 -0.34 8.58 -9.79
CA VAL A 75 -0.10 7.21 -9.33
C VAL A 75 -0.09 7.19 -7.81
N MET A 76 -1.01 6.42 -7.22
CA MET A 76 -0.96 6.07 -5.80
C MET A 76 -0.01 4.89 -5.63
N VAL A 77 1.07 5.06 -4.88
CA VAL A 77 2.08 4.02 -4.62
C VAL A 77 1.89 3.50 -3.20
N HIS A 78 1.64 2.21 -3.07
CA HIS A 78 1.47 1.53 -1.78
C HIS A 78 2.69 0.65 -1.51
N GLN A 79 3.66 1.18 -0.74
CA GLN A 79 4.97 0.57 -0.50
C GLN A 79 5.02 -0.21 0.81
N HIS A 80 5.25 -1.51 0.74
CA HIS A 80 5.42 -2.39 1.90
C HIS A 80 6.66 -2.07 2.74
N GLY A 81 6.76 -2.70 3.94
CA GLY A 81 7.91 -2.64 4.82
C GLY A 81 9.04 -3.61 4.46
N CYS A 82 10.05 -3.68 5.34
CA CYS A 82 11.19 -4.58 5.21
C CYS A 82 10.89 -6.00 5.66
N GLY A 83 11.68 -6.94 5.16
CA GLY A 83 11.61 -8.37 5.47
C GLY A 83 10.65 -9.12 4.57
N GLU A 84 10.89 -10.42 4.41
CA GLU A 84 10.20 -11.29 3.48
C GLU A 84 8.67 -11.22 3.63
N GLY A 85 8.16 -11.33 4.86
CA GLY A 85 6.73 -11.32 5.14
C GLY A 85 6.03 -9.99 4.76
N SER A 86 6.72 -8.85 4.94
CA SER A 86 6.19 -7.54 4.53
C SER A 86 6.29 -7.33 3.03
N CYS A 87 7.40 -7.71 2.43
CA CYS A 87 7.60 -7.64 0.97
C CYS A 87 6.53 -8.40 0.20
N LYS A 88 6.11 -9.54 0.73
CA LYS A 88 4.99 -10.36 0.24
C LYS A 88 3.70 -9.56 0.07
N SER A 89 3.41 -8.65 0.96
CA SER A 89 2.19 -7.84 0.92
C SER A 89 2.13 -6.91 -0.28
N GLY A 90 3.26 -6.54 -0.85
CA GLY A 90 3.33 -5.75 -2.08
C GLY A 90 2.67 -6.42 -3.28
N GLN A 91 2.62 -7.75 -3.32
CA GLN A 91 1.99 -8.50 -4.41
C GLN A 91 0.48 -8.24 -4.52
N THR A 92 -0.18 -7.94 -3.42
CA THR A 92 -1.63 -7.74 -3.35
C THR A 92 -2.05 -6.29 -3.14
N ALA A 93 -1.11 -5.36 -2.97
CA ALA A 93 -1.43 -3.97 -2.69
C ALA A 93 -2.34 -3.32 -3.74
N ALA A 94 -2.12 -3.60 -5.03
CA ALA A 94 -2.96 -3.10 -6.11
C ALA A 94 -4.39 -3.68 -6.14
N TYR A 95 -4.65 -4.75 -5.38
CA TYR A 95 -5.96 -5.41 -5.28
C TYR A 95 -6.80 -4.93 -4.09
N ASP A 96 -6.29 -4.00 -3.31
CA ASP A 96 -7.00 -3.48 -2.14
C ASP A 96 -8.14 -2.55 -2.57
N LEU A 97 -9.38 -2.96 -2.32
CA LEU A 97 -10.57 -2.23 -2.76
C LEU A 97 -10.71 -0.85 -2.12
N HIS A 98 -10.22 -0.66 -0.89
CA HIS A 98 -10.30 0.64 -0.23
C HIS A 98 -9.28 1.64 -0.81
N TRP A 99 -8.04 1.20 -1.07
CA TRP A 99 -7.07 2.01 -1.79
C TRP A 99 -7.47 2.23 -3.26
N GLN A 100 -8.16 1.26 -3.89
CA GLN A 100 -8.75 1.45 -5.22
C GLN A 100 -9.85 2.51 -5.23
N ALA A 101 -10.70 2.58 -4.19
CA ALA A 101 -11.73 3.62 -4.09
C ALA A 101 -11.11 5.03 -4.06
N LEU A 102 -10.03 5.23 -3.29
CA LEU A 102 -9.28 6.48 -3.30
C LEU A 102 -8.67 6.78 -4.67
N ALA A 103 -7.96 5.83 -5.25
CA ALA A 103 -7.31 5.99 -6.55
C ALA A 103 -8.34 6.31 -7.65
N LYS A 104 -9.47 5.59 -7.69
CA LYS A 104 -10.57 5.82 -8.63
C LYS A 104 -11.17 7.22 -8.51
N LYS A 105 -11.46 7.67 -7.27
CA LYS A 105 -12.01 9.01 -7.01
C LYS A 105 -11.17 10.11 -7.64
N HIS A 106 -9.86 9.94 -7.63
CA HIS A 106 -8.90 10.92 -8.16
C HIS A 106 -8.43 10.65 -9.59
N GLY A 107 -8.91 9.59 -10.25
CA GLY A 107 -8.45 9.18 -11.57
C GLY A 107 -6.96 8.78 -11.57
N CYS A 108 -6.49 8.18 -10.48
CA CYS A 108 -5.12 7.71 -10.31
C CYS A 108 -5.01 6.19 -10.49
N ALA A 109 -3.87 5.71 -10.96
CA ALA A 109 -3.53 4.31 -10.87
C ALA A 109 -3.15 3.94 -9.43
N LEU A 110 -3.33 2.66 -9.03
CA LEU A 110 -2.82 2.12 -7.77
C LEU A 110 -1.69 1.14 -8.05
N LEU A 111 -0.50 1.42 -7.54
CA LEU A 111 0.71 0.64 -7.77
C LEU A 111 1.22 0.01 -6.47
N GLY A 112 1.45 -1.31 -6.50
CA GLY A 112 2.08 -2.07 -5.43
C GLY A 112 3.43 -2.65 -5.87
N PRO A 113 4.56 -2.15 -5.34
CA PRO A 113 5.85 -2.80 -5.48
C PRO A 113 5.99 -3.99 -4.53
N SER A 114 6.65 -5.06 -4.98
CA SER A 114 7.01 -6.21 -4.15
C SER A 114 8.46 -6.58 -4.39
N TYR A 115 9.34 -6.27 -3.43
CA TYR A 115 10.76 -6.63 -3.49
C TYR A 115 10.95 -8.04 -2.94
N GLU A 116 11.75 -8.86 -3.63
CA GLU A 116 12.11 -10.21 -3.19
C GLU A 116 13.29 -10.15 -2.20
N GLN A 117 13.08 -9.48 -1.07
CA GLN A 117 14.07 -9.37 -0.01
C GLN A 117 13.99 -10.58 0.91
N PRO A 118 15.06 -11.40 1.05
CA PRO A 118 15.11 -12.46 2.05
C PRO A 118 15.05 -11.91 3.48
N GLU A 119 14.52 -12.68 4.43
CA GLU A 119 14.21 -12.21 5.81
C GLU A 119 15.41 -11.57 6.54
N LYS A 120 16.61 -12.10 6.35
CA LYS A 120 17.82 -11.64 7.06
C LYS A 120 18.67 -10.64 6.28
N GLU A 121 18.24 -10.28 5.08
CA GLU A 121 19.00 -9.41 4.20
C GLU A 121 18.79 -7.93 4.50
N ASN A 122 19.75 -7.12 4.04
CA ASN A 122 19.77 -5.69 4.33
C ASN A 122 18.68 -4.92 3.57
N CYS A 123 17.69 -4.46 4.29
CA CYS A 123 16.59 -3.65 3.77
C CYS A 123 17.07 -2.34 3.10
N GLN A 124 18.18 -1.75 3.54
CA GLN A 124 18.70 -0.52 2.95
C GLN A 124 19.02 -0.65 1.46
N LEU A 125 19.24 -1.87 0.97
CA LEU A 125 19.51 -2.13 -0.44
C LEU A 125 18.32 -1.83 -1.37
N TRP A 126 17.13 -1.58 -0.81
CA TRP A 126 15.98 -1.07 -1.57
C TRP A 126 15.26 0.10 -0.90
N CYS A 127 15.17 0.13 0.44
CA CYS A 127 14.42 1.18 1.14
C CYS A 127 15.13 2.54 1.15
N ASP A 128 16.44 2.57 0.90
CA ASP A 128 17.11 3.78 0.43
C ASP A 128 17.02 3.79 -1.11
N PRO A 129 16.21 4.70 -1.70
CA PRO A 129 15.96 4.67 -3.14
C PRO A 129 17.19 4.90 -4.01
N ARG A 130 18.26 5.46 -3.45
CA ARG A 130 19.55 5.68 -4.12
C ARG A 130 20.29 4.38 -4.43
N ASN A 131 19.95 3.26 -3.78
CA ASN A 131 20.43 1.92 -4.07
C ASN A 131 19.70 1.25 -5.25
N GLY A 132 19.24 2.05 -6.21
CA GLY A 132 18.67 1.58 -7.46
C GLY A 132 17.15 1.45 -7.48
N SER A 133 16.45 1.43 -6.34
CA SER A 133 15.00 1.26 -6.34
C SER A 133 14.25 2.45 -6.93
N ALA A 134 14.73 3.71 -6.78
CA ALA A 134 14.16 4.86 -7.47
C ALA A 134 14.26 4.73 -9.00
N LYS A 135 15.44 4.33 -9.52
CA LYS A 135 15.65 4.12 -10.95
C LYS A 135 14.74 3.00 -11.48
N LYS A 136 14.63 1.91 -10.71
CA LYS A 136 13.79 0.77 -11.09
C LYS A 136 12.30 1.10 -11.06
N PHE A 137 11.85 1.89 -10.08
CA PHE A 137 10.49 2.42 -10.02
C PHE A 137 10.13 3.28 -11.24
N GLN A 138 11.02 4.20 -11.64
CA GLN A 138 10.80 5.03 -12.83
C GLN A 138 10.78 4.19 -14.11
N GLN A 139 11.68 3.20 -14.23
CA GLN A 139 11.65 2.24 -15.33
C GLN A 139 10.32 1.47 -15.37
N ALA A 140 9.81 1.04 -14.20
CA ALA A 140 8.53 0.33 -14.13
C ALA A 140 7.37 1.21 -14.62
N LEU A 141 7.33 2.50 -14.27
CA LEU A 141 6.31 3.42 -14.77
C LEU A 141 6.37 3.54 -16.31
N THR A 142 7.57 3.62 -16.90
CA THR A 142 7.76 3.65 -18.36
C THR A 142 7.26 2.36 -19.03
N ASP A 143 7.59 1.21 -18.47
CA ASP A 143 7.20 -0.07 -19.06
C ASP A 143 5.70 -0.36 -18.87
N LEU A 144 5.15 0.01 -17.69
CA LEU A 144 3.71 -0.05 -17.44
C LEU A 144 2.92 0.93 -18.32
N ALA A 145 3.46 2.12 -18.61
CA ALA A 145 2.85 3.08 -19.53
C ALA A 145 2.60 2.46 -20.92
N LYS A 146 3.58 1.72 -21.43
CA LYS A 146 3.46 0.99 -22.70
C LYS A 146 2.46 -0.16 -22.59
N LEU A 147 2.55 -0.96 -21.52
CA LEU A 147 1.73 -2.15 -21.32
C LEU A 147 0.26 -1.81 -21.14
N THR A 148 -0.05 -0.73 -20.42
CA THR A 148 -1.41 -0.28 -20.12
C THR A 148 -2.01 0.64 -21.19
N GLN A 149 -1.20 1.14 -22.11
CA GLN A 149 -1.55 2.18 -23.07
C GLN A 149 -1.91 3.54 -22.40
N HIS A 150 -1.33 3.80 -21.22
CA HIS A 150 -1.42 5.05 -20.47
C HIS A 150 -0.05 5.73 -20.43
N PRO A 151 0.38 6.44 -21.50
CA PRO A 151 1.72 7.03 -21.60
C PRO A 151 1.97 8.10 -20.52
N GLU A 152 0.92 8.64 -19.93
CA GLU A 152 1.03 9.62 -18.86
C GLU A 152 1.59 9.03 -17.54
N LEU A 153 1.56 7.71 -17.33
CA LEU A 153 2.16 7.06 -16.15
C LEU A 153 3.62 7.45 -15.92
N GLU A 154 4.38 7.70 -16.99
CA GLU A 154 5.78 8.12 -16.87
C GLU A 154 5.96 9.47 -16.17
N LYS A 155 4.97 10.35 -16.23
CA LYS A 155 5.15 11.75 -15.88
C LYS A 155 4.16 12.30 -14.84
N VAL A 156 3.00 11.68 -14.62
CA VAL A 156 2.02 12.18 -13.65
C VAL A 156 2.54 12.16 -12.21
N PRO A 157 1.96 12.99 -11.33
CA PRO A 157 2.34 13.05 -9.92
C PRO A 157 2.20 11.73 -9.17
N TRP A 158 2.99 11.58 -8.11
CA TRP A 158 2.96 10.42 -7.23
C TRP A 158 2.38 10.78 -5.86
N ALA A 159 1.51 9.93 -5.33
CA ALA A 159 1.09 9.92 -3.94
C ALA A 159 1.69 8.68 -3.27
N LEU A 160 2.50 8.88 -2.24
CA LEU A 160 3.32 7.80 -1.68
C LEU A 160 2.83 7.42 -0.30
N TRP A 161 2.32 6.20 -0.16
CA TRP A 161 2.14 5.56 1.13
C TRP A 161 3.26 4.55 1.35
N GLY A 162 3.85 4.53 2.55
CA GLY A 162 4.89 3.55 2.88
C GLY A 162 4.92 3.16 4.34
N HIS A 163 5.17 1.86 4.61
CA HIS A 163 5.32 1.32 5.96
C HIS A 163 6.78 0.94 6.24
N SER A 164 7.30 1.27 7.42
CA SER A 164 8.65 0.88 7.89
C SER A 164 9.74 1.29 6.87
N GLY A 165 10.46 0.33 6.28
CA GLY A 165 11.35 0.60 5.16
C GLY A 165 10.66 1.29 3.98
N GLY A 166 9.39 0.99 3.71
CA GLY A 166 8.57 1.71 2.73
C GLY A 166 8.33 3.17 3.12
N GLY A 167 8.17 3.48 4.41
CA GLY A 167 8.10 4.85 4.91
C GLY A 167 9.43 5.59 4.72
N THR A 168 10.55 4.91 4.94
CA THR A 168 11.88 5.42 4.63
C THR A 168 12.02 5.71 3.13
N TRP A 169 11.60 4.77 2.28
CA TRP A 169 11.60 4.94 0.83
C TRP A 169 10.72 6.12 0.39
N ALA A 170 9.48 6.19 0.84
CA ALA A 170 8.53 7.25 0.46
C ALA A 170 9.03 8.64 0.87
N GLY A 171 9.54 8.78 2.11
CA GLY A 171 10.10 10.04 2.58
C GLY A 171 11.40 10.42 1.86
N SER A 172 12.25 9.44 1.50
CA SER A 172 13.45 9.69 0.71
C SER A 172 13.11 10.12 -0.71
N MET A 173 12.10 9.50 -1.34
CA MET A 173 11.58 9.91 -2.65
C MET A 173 11.01 11.34 -2.61
N LEU A 174 10.34 11.72 -1.50
CA LEU A 174 9.86 13.10 -1.30
C LEU A 174 11.03 14.10 -1.31
N LEU A 175 12.15 13.76 -0.70
CA LEU A 175 13.32 14.63 -0.71
C LEU A 175 14.06 14.64 -2.06
N MET A 176 14.05 13.53 -2.79
CA MET A 176 14.75 13.40 -4.08
C MET A 176 13.94 13.97 -5.26
N HIS A 177 12.62 13.88 -5.20
CA HIS A 177 11.71 14.24 -6.31
C HIS A 177 10.51 15.08 -5.84
N PRO A 178 10.71 16.16 -5.07
CA PRO A 178 9.62 16.95 -4.49
C PRO A 178 8.66 17.53 -5.53
N ASP A 179 9.15 17.76 -6.73
CA ASP A 179 8.40 18.26 -7.91
C ASP A 179 7.43 17.21 -8.50
N ARG A 180 7.59 15.94 -8.14
CA ARG A 180 6.74 14.84 -8.58
C ARG A 180 5.76 14.37 -7.50
N ILE A 181 5.95 14.73 -6.23
CA ILE A 181 5.16 14.21 -5.12
C ILE A 181 3.94 15.09 -4.86
N ALA A 182 2.76 14.51 -4.97
CA ALA A 182 1.51 15.17 -4.57
C ALA A 182 1.32 15.12 -3.04
N ALA A 183 1.60 13.98 -2.40
CA ALA A 183 1.48 13.80 -0.97
C ALA A 183 2.28 12.57 -0.51
N ALA A 184 2.70 12.50 0.77
CA ALA A 184 3.42 11.35 1.33
C ALA A 184 2.92 10.97 2.73
N TRP A 185 2.57 9.71 2.94
CA TRP A 185 2.23 9.11 4.22
C TRP A 185 3.32 8.13 4.65
N LEU A 186 3.95 8.39 5.79
CA LEU A 186 5.10 7.66 6.30
C LEU A 186 4.72 6.90 7.57
N ARG A 187 4.31 5.65 7.42
CA ARG A 187 4.00 4.78 8.56
C ARG A 187 5.29 4.15 9.10
N SER A 188 5.63 4.45 10.35
CA SER A 188 6.72 3.79 11.10
C SER A 188 8.09 3.85 10.44
N GLY A 189 8.35 4.87 9.62
CA GLY A 189 9.62 5.06 8.93
C GLY A 189 9.77 6.48 8.39
N ALA A 190 11.01 6.96 8.26
CA ALA A 190 11.33 8.27 7.69
C ALA A 190 12.72 8.24 7.04
N PRO A 191 13.05 9.21 6.16
CA PRO A 191 14.38 9.32 5.60
C PRO A 191 15.41 9.68 6.67
N ARG A 192 16.63 9.20 6.47
CA ARG A 192 17.74 9.49 7.39
C ARG A 192 18.41 10.81 7.04
N LEU A 193 18.38 11.73 7.99
CA LEU A 193 19.01 13.05 7.89
C LEU A 193 20.38 13.14 8.60
N THR A 194 20.79 12.07 9.29
CA THR A 194 22.06 11.98 10.02
C THR A 194 22.89 10.79 9.55
N SER A 195 24.21 10.89 9.66
CA SER A 195 25.11 9.78 9.38
C SER A 195 24.81 8.59 10.29
N HIS A 196 24.96 7.40 9.76
CA HIS A 196 24.77 6.15 10.47
C HIS A 196 25.94 5.23 10.14
N ASP A 197 26.55 4.60 11.12
CA ASP A 197 27.79 3.81 10.97
C ASP A 197 27.72 2.68 9.94
N ALA A 198 26.52 2.16 9.69
CA ALA A 198 26.29 1.11 8.70
C ALA A 198 25.78 1.64 7.35
N ALA A 199 25.57 2.95 7.19
CA ALA A 199 25.04 3.50 5.95
C ALA A 199 26.19 3.71 4.95
N SER A 200 26.10 3.05 3.82
CA SER A 200 27.02 3.23 2.70
C SER A 200 26.88 4.58 1.99
N LEU A 201 25.76 5.29 2.21
CA LEU A 201 25.42 6.55 1.54
C LEU A 201 25.34 7.71 2.55
N PRO A 202 25.73 8.94 2.13
CA PRO A 202 25.63 10.11 3.00
C PRO A 202 24.15 10.42 3.35
N PRO A 203 23.89 11.16 4.46
CA PRO A 203 22.57 11.61 4.82
C PRO A 203 21.89 12.38 3.69
N LEU A 204 20.56 12.30 3.63
CA LEU A 204 19.76 13.13 2.73
C LEU A 204 19.67 14.55 3.29
N THR A 205 19.65 15.52 2.40
CA THR A 205 19.35 16.93 2.72
C THR A 205 17.89 17.25 2.38
N ILE A 206 17.34 18.28 3.02
CA ILE A 206 15.98 18.75 2.76
C ILE A 206 16.03 19.89 1.75
N PRO A 207 15.63 19.67 0.49
CA PRO A 207 15.52 20.72 -0.49
C PRO A 207 14.37 21.69 -0.14
N ALA A 208 14.49 22.95 -0.48
CA ALA A 208 13.42 23.94 -0.23
C ALA A 208 12.08 23.54 -0.88
N ALA A 209 12.12 22.91 -2.05
CA ALA A 209 10.91 22.42 -2.75
C ALA A 209 10.13 21.36 -1.94
N SER A 210 10.79 20.59 -1.08
CA SER A 210 10.12 19.60 -0.22
C SER A 210 9.21 20.22 0.82
N LEU A 211 9.44 21.46 1.21
CA LEU A 211 8.67 22.14 2.25
C LEU A 211 7.21 22.37 1.84
N GLY A 212 6.95 22.51 0.54
CA GLY A 212 5.60 22.65 -0.03
C GLY A 212 4.86 21.34 -0.29
N VAL A 213 5.48 20.20 0.01
CA VAL A 213 4.87 18.88 -0.19
C VAL A 213 4.21 18.42 1.11
N PRO A 214 2.88 18.16 1.13
CA PRO A 214 2.23 17.65 2.33
C PRO A 214 2.74 16.26 2.67
N ALA A 215 3.11 16.06 3.94
CA ALA A 215 3.55 14.79 4.48
C ALA A 215 2.96 14.55 5.87
N ILE A 216 2.85 13.28 6.26
CA ILE A 216 2.49 12.89 7.62
C ILE A 216 3.34 11.70 8.07
N CYS A 217 3.85 11.78 9.29
CA CYS A 217 4.49 10.67 9.97
C CYS A 217 3.45 9.99 10.87
N ASN A 218 3.17 8.72 10.63
CA ASN A 218 2.25 7.94 11.45
C ASN A 218 3.00 6.85 12.21
N LEU A 219 2.71 6.71 13.50
CA LEU A 219 3.38 5.78 14.40
C LEU A 219 2.37 5.14 15.36
N GLY A 220 2.74 4.01 15.95
CA GLY A 220 2.07 3.46 17.13
C GLY A 220 2.65 4.00 18.43
N THR A 221 1.87 3.97 19.51
CA THR A 221 2.33 4.38 20.85
C THR A 221 3.58 3.61 21.32
N LYS A 222 3.68 2.32 20.95
CA LYS A 222 4.79 1.40 21.33
C LYS A 222 6.05 1.55 20.48
N GLU A 223 6.11 2.56 19.64
CA GLU A 223 7.27 2.85 18.81
C GLU A 223 8.21 3.91 19.40
N GLY A 224 8.17 4.09 20.72
CA GLY A 224 8.97 5.07 21.44
C GLY A 224 8.30 6.43 21.58
N VAL A 225 7.03 6.57 21.16
CA VAL A 225 6.27 7.82 21.37
C VAL A 225 5.87 7.97 22.83
N THR A 226 5.12 7.02 23.35
CA THR A 226 4.72 6.95 24.78
C THR A 226 5.42 5.83 25.51
N GLU A 227 5.43 4.62 24.96
CA GLU A 227 6.12 3.47 25.51
C GLU A 227 7.57 3.47 25.04
N LYS A 228 8.52 3.66 25.96
CA LYS A 228 9.95 3.86 25.66
C LYS A 228 10.75 2.56 25.63
N GLU A 229 10.13 1.44 25.91
CA GLU A 229 10.76 0.11 25.94
C GLU A 229 10.13 -0.82 24.89
N GLY A 230 10.87 -1.85 24.48
CA GLY A 230 10.44 -2.85 23.51
C GLY A 230 11.17 -2.80 22.19
N ARG A 231 10.89 -3.78 21.34
CA ARG A 231 11.60 -4.01 20.06
C ARG A 231 11.61 -2.77 19.15
N PHE A 232 10.54 -2.02 19.13
CA PHE A 232 10.34 -0.90 18.20
C PHE A 232 10.40 0.48 18.87
N ALA A 233 10.78 0.56 20.14
CA ALA A 233 10.85 1.82 20.88
C ALA A 233 11.84 2.85 20.31
N GLY A 234 12.74 2.43 19.41
CA GLY A 234 13.64 3.32 18.71
C GLY A 234 13.09 4.02 17.46
N VAL A 235 11.89 3.67 17.01
CA VAL A 235 11.35 4.18 15.74
C VAL A 235 11.08 5.67 15.80
N TRP A 236 10.45 6.17 16.86
CA TRP A 236 10.21 7.60 17.07
C TRP A 236 11.50 8.43 16.99
N LYS A 237 12.55 7.95 17.64
CA LYS A 237 13.88 8.61 17.62
C LYS A 237 14.44 8.76 16.20
N GLY A 238 14.06 7.88 15.27
CA GLY A 238 14.43 7.98 13.85
C GLY A 238 13.52 8.89 13.04
N VAL A 239 12.26 9.03 13.45
CA VAL A 239 11.22 9.81 12.73
C VAL A 239 11.15 11.27 13.17
N GLU A 240 11.27 11.53 14.47
CA GLU A 240 11.17 12.86 15.06
C GLU A 240 12.11 13.91 14.43
N PRO A 241 13.40 13.60 14.12
CA PRO A 241 14.27 14.56 13.45
C PRO A 241 13.77 14.99 12.07
N PHE A 242 13.18 14.09 11.30
CA PHE A 242 12.60 14.41 9.99
C PHE A 242 11.42 15.37 10.13
N PHE A 243 10.48 15.08 11.05
CA PHE A 243 9.38 15.98 11.36
C PHE A 243 9.91 17.36 11.78
N THR A 244 10.80 17.40 12.78
CA THR A 244 11.30 18.63 13.38
C THR A 244 12.03 19.50 12.35
N GLU A 245 12.90 18.90 11.53
CA GLU A 245 13.67 19.63 10.51
C GLU A 245 12.77 20.22 9.41
N LEU A 246 11.79 19.45 8.91
CA LEU A 246 10.84 20.01 7.94
C LEU A 246 9.97 21.10 8.57
N ARG A 247 9.43 20.84 9.75
CA ARG A 247 8.47 21.73 10.39
C ARG A 247 9.08 23.05 10.83
N SER A 248 10.29 23.02 11.35
CA SER A 248 11.04 24.23 11.74
C SER A 248 11.29 25.20 10.57
N LYS A 249 11.37 24.65 9.36
CA LYS A 249 11.51 25.41 8.09
C LYS A 249 10.17 25.79 7.46
N GLY A 250 9.05 25.52 8.13
CA GLY A 250 7.70 25.81 7.63
C GLY A 250 7.11 24.72 6.73
N GLY A 251 7.71 23.53 6.70
CA GLY A 251 7.22 22.39 5.90
C GLY A 251 5.81 21.95 6.29
N LEU A 252 5.05 21.45 5.33
CA LEU A 252 3.67 20.98 5.47
C LEU A 252 3.64 19.54 5.99
N ILE A 253 4.08 19.33 7.24
CA ILE A 253 4.20 18.00 7.82
C ILE A 253 3.43 17.88 9.12
N GLY A 254 2.75 16.71 9.28
CA GLY A 254 2.05 16.32 10.49
C GLY A 254 2.60 15.06 11.14
N VAL A 255 2.10 14.76 12.33
CA VAL A 255 2.30 13.50 13.06
C VAL A 255 0.95 12.97 13.51
N ALA A 256 0.71 11.68 13.34
CA ALA A 256 -0.46 11.00 13.88
C ALA A 256 -0.02 9.74 14.64
N VAL A 257 -0.43 9.62 15.90
CA VAL A 257 -0.09 8.46 16.74
C VAL A 257 -1.29 7.55 16.89
N ASP A 258 -1.14 6.30 16.47
CA ASP A 258 -2.15 5.26 16.68
C ASP A 258 -2.08 4.75 18.13
N PRO A 259 -3.12 4.93 18.93
CA PRO A 259 -3.08 4.54 20.35
C PRO A 259 -3.10 3.02 20.56
N ASN A 260 -3.46 2.24 19.54
CA ASN A 260 -3.70 0.80 19.64
C ASN A 260 -2.62 -0.05 18.99
N SER A 261 -1.63 0.55 18.34
CA SER A 261 -0.64 -0.20 17.55
C SER A 261 0.80 -0.02 18.05
N SER A 262 1.65 -0.92 17.58
CA SER A 262 3.09 -0.85 17.62
C SER A 262 3.62 -0.56 16.21
N HIS A 263 4.55 -1.39 15.71
CA HIS A 263 5.11 -1.30 14.37
C HIS A 263 4.21 -1.92 13.27
N ASP A 264 3.06 -2.42 13.65
CA ASP A 264 2.04 -2.89 12.70
C ASP A 264 1.29 -1.70 12.07
N CYS A 265 0.61 -1.95 10.94
CA CYS A 265 -0.08 -0.88 10.22
C CYS A 265 -1.29 -0.30 10.98
N GLY A 266 -1.81 -0.99 12.00
CA GLY A 266 -2.94 -0.49 12.78
C GLY A 266 -4.16 -0.12 11.92
N ASN A 267 -4.95 0.81 12.41
CA ASN A 267 -6.12 1.37 11.71
C ASN A 267 -5.75 2.62 10.88
N GLN A 268 -4.47 2.81 10.56
CA GLN A 268 -3.95 4.04 9.95
C GLN A 268 -4.69 4.44 8.66
N ARG A 269 -5.21 3.49 7.87
CA ARG A 269 -5.91 3.79 6.61
C ARG A 269 -7.15 4.64 6.79
N TYR A 270 -7.83 4.57 7.93
CA TYR A 270 -9.02 5.37 8.22
C TYR A 270 -8.70 6.86 8.38
N LEU A 271 -7.44 7.22 8.66
CA LEU A 271 -6.96 8.59 8.59
C LEU A 271 -6.18 8.85 7.29
N ALA A 272 -5.41 7.87 6.81
CA ALA A 272 -4.58 8.05 5.62
C ALA A 272 -5.42 8.36 4.36
N ILE A 273 -6.54 7.64 4.18
CA ILE A 273 -7.40 7.82 2.99
C ILE A 273 -8.03 9.22 2.96
N PRO A 274 -8.73 9.71 4.00
CA PRO A 274 -9.25 11.09 3.97
C PRO A 274 -8.15 12.15 3.91
N TRP A 275 -6.98 11.89 4.50
CA TRP A 275 -5.83 12.80 4.38
C TRP A 275 -5.30 12.86 2.94
N PHE A 276 -5.12 11.72 2.27
CA PHE A 276 -4.76 11.70 0.85
C PHE A 276 -5.84 12.35 -0.01
N ASP A 277 -7.11 12.11 0.29
CA ASP A 277 -8.22 12.73 -0.45
C ASP A 277 -8.12 14.25 -0.46
N ALA A 278 -7.92 14.87 0.70
CA ALA A 278 -7.74 16.31 0.83
C ALA A 278 -6.49 16.79 0.06
N CYS A 279 -5.36 16.12 0.24
CA CYS A 279 -4.11 16.48 -0.43
C CYS A 279 -4.19 16.31 -1.95
N LEU A 280 -4.77 15.23 -2.45
CA LEU A 280 -4.91 14.97 -3.89
C LEU A 280 -5.90 15.93 -4.54
N THR A 281 -7.01 16.26 -3.86
CA THR A 281 -7.95 17.29 -4.32
C THR A 281 -7.25 18.62 -4.53
N ALA A 282 -6.39 19.03 -3.59
CA ALA A 282 -5.67 20.28 -3.67
C ALA A 282 -4.53 20.26 -4.71
N ARG A 283 -3.81 19.14 -4.82
CA ARG A 283 -2.51 19.11 -5.49
C ARG A 283 -2.48 18.47 -6.87
N LEU A 284 -3.43 17.58 -7.19
CA LEU A 284 -3.44 17.02 -8.54
C LEU A 284 -3.74 18.09 -9.58
N PRO A 285 -3.05 18.08 -10.73
CA PRO A 285 -3.31 19.02 -11.82
C PRO A 285 -4.77 18.96 -12.29
N ASP A 286 -5.32 20.09 -12.71
CA ASP A 286 -6.70 20.14 -13.22
C ASP A 286 -6.82 19.39 -14.54
N LYS A 287 -5.80 19.45 -15.38
CA LYS A 287 -5.72 18.67 -16.61
C LYS A 287 -5.08 17.33 -16.34
N ALA A 288 -5.83 16.27 -16.64
CA ALA A 288 -5.30 14.90 -16.57
C ALA A 288 -4.06 14.73 -17.45
N GLY A 289 -3.08 13.96 -16.97
CA GLY A 289 -1.81 13.71 -17.65
C GLY A 289 -0.75 14.78 -17.46
N ASP A 290 -1.04 15.91 -16.80
CA ASP A 290 -0.02 16.93 -16.50
C ASP A 290 0.95 16.43 -15.39
N PRO A 291 2.25 16.75 -15.52
CA PRO A 291 3.28 16.17 -14.65
C PRO A 291 3.46 16.87 -13.30
N THR A 292 3.04 18.11 -13.14
CA THR A 292 3.42 18.95 -12.02
C THR A 292 2.28 19.10 -11.02
N PRO A 293 2.45 18.66 -9.76
CA PRO A 293 1.48 18.93 -8.70
C PRO A 293 1.28 20.44 -8.52
N LYS A 294 0.03 20.86 -8.28
CA LYS A 294 -0.26 22.25 -7.89
C LYS A 294 0.37 22.59 -6.54
N PRO A 295 0.68 23.84 -6.27
CA PRO A 295 1.05 24.26 -4.92
C PRO A 295 -0.05 23.91 -3.92
N MET A 296 0.33 23.42 -2.72
CA MET A 296 -0.64 23.17 -1.65
C MET A 296 -1.14 24.50 -1.11
N THR A 297 -2.47 24.68 -1.06
CA THR A 297 -3.06 25.79 -0.32
C THR A 297 -2.94 25.56 1.19
N THR A 298 -2.63 26.61 1.93
CA THR A 298 -2.62 26.59 3.40
C THR A 298 -3.84 27.30 3.99
N GLU A 299 -4.72 27.83 3.15
CA GLU A 299 -6.02 28.36 3.58
C GLU A 299 -6.89 27.24 4.11
N GLY A 300 -7.44 27.40 5.30
CA GLY A 300 -8.20 26.34 5.98
C GLY A 300 -7.36 25.32 6.73
N ALA A 301 -6.03 25.41 6.67
CA ALA A 301 -5.15 24.51 7.43
C ALA A 301 -5.37 24.62 8.93
N HIS A 302 -5.10 23.50 9.62
CA HIS A 302 -5.16 23.38 11.07
C HIS A 302 -3.79 23.03 11.64
N LEU A 303 -3.54 23.49 12.86
CA LEU A 303 -2.34 23.17 13.62
C LEU A 303 -2.72 22.49 14.93
N ALA A 304 -1.87 21.59 15.40
CA ALA A 304 -2.03 20.96 16.72
C ALA A 304 -0.65 20.84 17.39
N PRO A 305 -0.61 20.80 18.74
CA PRO A 305 0.64 20.50 19.44
C PRO A 305 1.16 19.14 19.05
N LEU A 306 2.47 19.00 18.91
CA LEU A 306 3.11 17.69 18.73
C LEU A 306 2.73 16.77 19.89
N LEU A 307 2.25 15.57 19.59
CA LEU A 307 1.71 14.60 20.56
C LEU A 307 0.50 15.07 21.37
N GLY A 308 -0.11 16.20 21.00
CA GLY A 308 -1.43 16.61 21.52
C GLY A 308 -2.57 15.93 20.75
N ASN A 309 -3.81 16.31 21.09
CA ASN A 309 -5.02 15.79 20.45
C ASN A 309 -6.05 16.86 20.12
N ALA A 310 -5.66 18.14 20.16
CA ALA A 310 -6.55 19.26 19.88
C ALA A 310 -5.98 20.09 18.71
N ALA A 311 -6.64 20.02 17.57
CA ALA A 311 -6.33 20.82 16.41
C ALA A 311 -7.16 22.11 16.41
N GLN A 312 -6.56 23.20 15.93
CA GLN A 312 -7.19 24.52 15.79
C GLN A 312 -6.93 25.07 14.38
N PRO A 313 -7.82 25.91 13.84
CA PRO A 313 -7.51 26.65 12.63
C PRO A 313 -6.15 27.35 12.75
N ALA A 314 -5.31 27.28 11.74
CA ALA A 314 -3.94 27.82 11.81
C ALA A 314 -3.88 29.30 12.19
N ALA A 315 -4.87 30.09 11.75
CA ALA A 315 -4.99 31.52 12.10
C ALA A 315 -5.37 31.76 13.58
N GLN A 316 -5.86 30.75 14.30
CA GLN A 316 -6.26 30.82 15.71
C GLN A 316 -5.32 30.05 16.64
N TYR A 317 -4.29 29.42 16.09
CA TYR A 317 -3.37 28.59 16.86
C TYR A 317 -2.49 29.46 17.76
N THR A 318 -2.54 29.19 19.06
CA THR A 318 -1.84 29.99 20.09
C THR A 318 -0.45 29.47 20.45
N GLY A 319 -0.08 28.24 19.99
CA GLY A 319 1.24 27.66 20.21
C GLY A 319 2.27 28.12 19.17
N GLU A 320 3.48 27.55 19.23
CA GLU A 320 4.54 27.84 18.26
C GLU A 320 4.26 27.08 16.92
N PRO A 321 3.95 27.79 15.82
CA PRO A 321 3.57 27.12 14.56
C PRO A 321 4.66 26.24 13.97
N LYS A 322 5.94 26.56 14.20
CA LYS A 322 7.08 25.81 13.65
C LYS A 322 7.38 24.50 14.37
N THR A 323 6.72 24.25 15.49
CA THR A 323 6.82 22.98 16.23
C THR A 323 5.50 22.21 16.22
N ALA A 324 4.42 22.85 15.75
CA ALA A 324 3.10 22.25 15.67
C ALA A 324 2.98 21.34 14.45
N ILE A 325 2.19 20.28 14.54
CA ILE A 325 1.80 19.49 13.37
C ILE A 325 0.90 20.33 12.45
N TRP A 326 1.01 20.05 11.16
CA TRP A 326 0.19 20.66 10.14
C TRP A 326 -0.82 19.67 9.57
N LEU A 327 -2.07 20.11 9.39
CA LEU A 327 -3.17 19.34 8.81
C LEU A 327 -3.83 20.18 7.71
N PRO A 328 -4.22 19.58 6.57
CA PRO A 328 -4.63 20.32 5.38
C PRO A 328 -5.92 21.13 5.55
N ASP A 329 -6.90 20.61 6.31
CA ASP A 329 -8.21 21.24 6.48
C ASP A 329 -8.93 20.79 7.76
N ALA A 330 -10.13 21.30 8.00
CA ALA A 330 -10.94 20.99 9.17
C ALA A 330 -11.47 19.55 9.19
N GLN A 331 -11.74 18.95 8.03
CA GLN A 331 -12.24 17.58 7.95
C GLN A 331 -11.14 16.58 8.36
N VAL A 332 -9.95 16.77 7.83
CA VAL A 332 -8.77 15.98 8.23
C VAL A 332 -8.40 16.24 9.68
N ALA A 333 -8.51 17.48 10.17
CA ALA A 333 -8.27 17.79 11.58
C ALA A 333 -9.24 17.06 12.51
N LYS A 334 -10.53 17.00 12.15
CA LYS A 334 -11.52 16.19 12.89
C LYS A 334 -11.16 14.71 12.88
N ALA A 335 -10.90 14.14 11.70
CA ALA A 335 -10.52 12.74 11.56
C ALA A 335 -9.23 12.40 12.35
N TRP A 336 -8.25 13.31 12.34
CA TRP A 336 -7.01 13.18 13.10
C TRP A 336 -7.26 13.18 14.61
N MET A 337 -8.13 14.05 15.13
CA MET A 337 -8.49 14.07 16.55
C MET A 337 -9.21 12.81 17.00
N GLU A 338 -10.10 12.26 16.17
CA GLU A 338 -10.78 11.00 16.42
C GLU A 338 -9.77 9.83 16.41
N TYR A 339 -8.97 9.73 15.36
CA TYR A 339 -7.98 8.67 15.21
C TYR A 339 -6.93 8.65 16.32
N THR A 340 -6.36 9.79 16.70
CA THR A 340 -5.34 9.86 17.75
C THR A 340 -5.89 9.58 19.14
N LYS A 341 -7.20 9.65 19.32
CA LYS A 341 -7.89 9.35 20.58
C LYS A 341 -8.05 7.84 20.76
N ASP A 342 -8.55 7.11 19.76
CA ASP A 342 -8.91 5.70 19.91
C ASP A 342 -8.59 4.80 18.70
N GLY A 343 -7.95 5.33 17.67
CA GLY A 343 -7.58 4.60 16.46
C GLY A 343 -8.70 4.43 15.44
N ASN A 344 -9.83 5.11 15.63
CA ASN A 344 -10.97 5.06 14.73
C ASN A 344 -11.28 6.45 14.16
N VAL A 345 -11.97 6.45 13.02
CA VAL A 345 -12.56 7.65 12.43
C VAL A 345 -14.04 7.37 12.17
N SER A 346 -14.88 8.32 12.57
CA SER A 346 -16.33 8.17 12.42
C SER A 346 -16.73 8.11 10.95
N ASP A 347 -17.61 7.19 10.63
CA ASP A 347 -18.25 7.06 9.35
C ASP A 347 -19.72 6.70 9.57
N ALA A 348 -20.61 7.37 8.86
CA ALA A 348 -22.06 7.16 8.90
C ALA A 348 -22.65 6.99 7.48
N THR A 349 -21.79 6.99 6.47
CA THR A 349 -22.21 6.82 5.08
C THR A 349 -22.34 5.35 4.73
N PRO A 350 -23.34 4.95 3.95
CA PRO A 350 -23.44 3.56 3.51
C PRO A 350 -22.48 3.29 2.35
N PRO A 351 -21.85 2.09 2.32
CA PRO A 351 -21.05 1.68 1.19
C PRO A 351 -21.88 1.61 -0.11
N PRO A 352 -21.22 1.66 -1.29
CA PRO A 352 -21.90 1.39 -2.56
C PRO A 352 -22.52 -0.01 -2.57
N ALA A 353 -23.69 -0.12 -3.20
CA ALA A 353 -24.32 -1.43 -3.42
C ALA A 353 -23.47 -2.26 -4.38
N PRO A 354 -23.34 -3.59 -4.17
CA PRO A 354 -22.71 -4.49 -5.12
C PRO A 354 -23.38 -4.44 -6.50
N THR A 355 -22.59 -4.62 -7.54
CA THR A 355 -22.98 -4.60 -8.93
C THR A 355 -22.71 -5.94 -9.61
N GLN A 356 -23.18 -6.12 -10.84
CA GLN A 356 -22.91 -7.34 -11.63
C GLN A 356 -23.28 -8.64 -10.88
N VAL A 357 -24.31 -8.60 -10.02
CA VAL A 357 -24.75 -9.80 -9.32
C VAL A 357 -25.29 -10.80 -10.34
N ARG A 358 -24.78 -12.02 -10.29
CA ARG A 358 -25.17 -13.13 -11.16
C ARG A 358 -25.36 -14.36 -10.30
N VAL A 359 -26.29 -15.22 -10.70
CA VAL A 359 -26.47 -16.53 -10.09
C VAL A 359 -26.58 -17.58 -11.18
N ASN A 360 -25.93 -18.70 -11.02
CA ASN A 360 -26.02 -19.81 -11.96
C ASN A 360 -27.00 -20.90 -11.48
N GLY A 361 -27.28 -21.88 -12.35
CA GLY A 361 -28.23 -22.97 -12.05
C GLY A 361 -27.82 -23.91 -10.92
N THR A 362 -26.61 -23.78 -10.36
CA THR A 362 -26.10 -24.53 -9.20
C THR A 362 -26.14 -23.74 -7.90
N GLY A 363 -26.72 -22.52 -7.91
CA GLY A 363 -26.79 -21.67 -6.73
C GLY A 363 -25.48 -20.92 -6.41
N GLU A 364 -24.54 -20.84 -7.33
CA GLU A 364 -23.37 -19.99 -7.17
C GLU A 364 -23.73 -18.54 -7.50
N VAL A 365 -23.55 -17.65 -6.53
CA VAL A 365 -23.77 -16.20 -6.63
C VAL A 365 -22.40 -15.53 -6.74
N THR A 366 -22.23 -14.66 -7.74
CA THR A 366 -21.03 -13.83 -7.93
C THR A 366 -21.41 -12.36 -8.07
N TRP A 367 -20.52 -11.45 -7.69
CA TRP A 367 -20.75 -10.01 -7.78
C TRP A 367 -19.46 -9.23 -7.96
N GLU A 368 -19.59 -7.93 -8.22
CA GLU A 368 -18.54 -6.95 -8.14
C GLU A 368 -18.91 -5.91 -7.07
N ALA A 369 -17.90 -5.35 -6.40
CA ALA A 369 -18.10 -4.34 -5.37
C ALA A 369 -17.00 -3.29 -5.38
N GLU A 370 -17.37 -2.08 -4.95
CA GLU A 370 -16.45 -1.02 -4.59
C GLU A 370 -16.49 -0.84 -3.07
N ALA A 371 -15.35 -0.51 -2.48
CA ALA A 371 -15.30 -0.24 -1.05
C ALA A 371 -16.02 1.07 -0.70
N ASP A 372 -16.56 1.12 0.51
CA ASP A 372 -16.86 2.38 1.17
C ASP A 372 -15.60 3.24 1.19
N PHE A 373 -15.76 4.50 0.84
CA PHE A 373 -14.61 5.40 0.74
C PHE A 373 -14.03 5.73 2.12
N GLU A 374 -14.88 5.90 3.12
CA GLU A 374 -14.49 6.29 4.47
C GLU A 374 -13.96 5.11 5.27
N SER A 375 -14.63 3.96 5.20
CA SER A 375 -14.31 2.85 6.09
C SER A 375 -14.18 1.45 5.44
N GLY A 376 -14.22 1.37 4.11
CA GLY A 376 -13.92 0.15 3.35
C GLY A 376 -14.99 -0.95 3.45
N ILE A 377 -14.57 -2.21 3.42
CA ILE A 377 -15.46 -3.37 3.45
C ILE A 377 -15.01 -4.37 4.52
N THR A 378 -15.96 -4.87 5.32
CA THR A 378 -15.71 -5.97 6.25
C THR A 378 -16.41 -7.26 5.86
N ALA A 379 -17.57 -7.19 5.18
CA ALA A 379 -18.32 -8.37 4.76
C ALA A 379 -19.27 -8.03 3.62
N PHE A 380 -19.73 -9.09 2.96
CA PHE A 380 -20.91 -9.09 2.12
C PHE A 380 -22.00 -9.96 2.75
N ILE A 381 -23.25 -9.52 2.66
CA ILE A 381 -24.43 -10.28 3.07
C ILE A 381 -25.11 -10.77 1.81
N ILE A 382 -25.38 -12.07 1.73
CA ILE A 382 -26.08 -12.69 0.62
C ILE A 382 -27.50 -13.01 1.07
N GLU A 383 -28.46 -12.52 0.31
CA GLU A 383 -29.89 -12.71 0.57
C GLU A 383 -30.53 -13.53 -0.56
N ARG A 384 -31.46 -14.43 -0.19
CA ARG A 384 -32.38 -15.13 -1.11
C ARG A 384 -33.81 -14.88 -0.66
N ASP A 385 -34.67 -14.48 -1.58
CA ASP A 385 -36.05 -14.09 -1.28
C ASP A 385 -36.17 -13.03 -0.16
N GLY A 386 -35.19 -12.11 -0.10
CA GLY A 386 -35.10 -11.05 0.91
C GLY A 386 -34.67 -11.53 2.31
N LYS A 387 -34.18 -12.77 2.45
CA LYS A 387 -33.67 -13.31 3.72
C LYS A 387 -32.20 -13.61 3.59
N GLU A 388 -31.43 -13.22 4.59
CA GLU A 388 -30.00 -13.55 4.70
C GLU A 388 -29.82 -15.08 4.72
N ILE A 389 -28.98 -15.59 3.83
CA ILE A 389 -28.60 -17.00 3.74
C ILE A 389 -27.11 -17.23 4.00
N GLY A 390 -26.29 -16.18 4.03
CA GLY A 390 -24.87 -16.28 4.34
C GLY A 390 -24.14 -14.96 4.26
N ARG A 391 -22.86 -15.01 4.67
CA ARG A 391 -21.93 -13.88 4.63
C ARG A 391 -20.58 -14.30 4.06
N VAL A 392 -19.92 -13.37 3.42
CA VAL A 392 -18.55 -13.54 2.92
C VAL A 392 -17.68 -12.39 3.43
N PRO A 393 -16.64 -12.66 4.23
CA PRO A 393 -16.38 -13.94 4.89
C PRO A 393 -17.42 -14.26 5.95
N GLU A 394 -17.59 -15.54 6.29
CA GLU A 394 -18.53 -15.97 7.35
C GLU A 394 -18.25 -15.26 8.69
N LYS A 395 -16.96 -15.03 8.97
CA LYS A 395 -16.49 -14.24 10.10
C LYS A 395 -15.52 -13.17 9.61
N PRO A 396 -15.67 -11.89 10.03
CA PRO A 396 -14.71 -10.85 9.72
C PRO A 396 -13.29 -11.29 10.11
N SER A 397 -12.32 -11.03 9.23
CA SER A 397 -10.93 -11.33 9.51
C SER A 397 -10.27 -10.16 10.26
N GLY A 398 -9.43 -10.48 11.27
CA GLY A 398 -8.60 -9.52 11.98
C GLY A 398 -9.13 -9.10 13.35
N ALA A 399 -8.19 -8.78 14.25
CA ALA A 399 -8.45 -8.51 15.67
C ALA A 399 -9.12 -7.16 15.94
N ILE A 400 -9.26 -6.27 14.95
CA ILE A 400 -9.72 -4.89 15.15
C ILE A 400 -10.80 -4.51 14.12
N GLY A 401 -11.69 -5.43 13.75
CA GLY A 401 -12.75 -5.15 12.77
C GLY A 401 -12.23 -4.74 11.39
N ARG A 402 -11.08 -5.29 10.98
CA ARG A 402 -10.41 -4.90 9.77
C ARG A 402 -11.10 -5.43 8.54
N GLN A 403 -10.78 -4.76 7.46
CA GLN A 403 -11.25 -5.04 6.12
C GLN A 403 -11.16 -6.52 5.77
N ILE A 404 -12.11 -6.97 4.98
CA ILE A 404 -12.36 -8.35 4.59
C ILE A 404 -11.11 -9.12 4.12
N PHE A 405 -10.13 -8.42 3.54
CA PHE A 405 -8.95 -9.01 2.94
C PHE A 405 -7.67 -8.88 3.77
N GLN A 406 -7.73 -8.25 4.95
CA GLN A 406 -6.54 -7.96 5.74
C GLN A 406 -6.40 -8.83 6.96
N LYS A 407 -5.20 -9.38 7.16
CA LYS A 407 -4.76 -9.85 8.46
C LYS A 407 -4.07 -8.72 9.22
N ASN A 408 -4.24 -8.72 10.54
CA ASN A 408 -3.51 -7.83 11.42
C ASN A 408 -2.00 -8.10 11.31
N GLY A 409 -1.17 -7.06 11.23
CA GLY A 409 0.28 -7.20 11.20
C GLY A 409 0.98 -6.08 10.44
N TYR A 410 2.12 -6.41 9.89
CA TYR A 410 3.01 -5.47 9.17
C TYR A 410 2.56 -5.15 7.74
N SER A 411 1.33 -5.49 7.37
CA SER A 411 0.78 -5.27 6.05
C SER A 411 -0.51 -4.48 6.11
N ASP A 412 -0.65 -3.54 5.19
CA ASP A 412 -1.89 -2.79 4.92
C ASP A 412 -2.46 -3.17 3.54
N SER A 413 -2.31 -4.41 3.14
CA SER A 413 -2.80 -4.95 1.88
C SER A 413 -3.49 -6.28 2.07
N PRO A 414 -4.32 -6.72 1.11
CA PRO A 414 -5.02 -8.01 1.18
C PRO A 414 -4.06 -9.18 1.34
N THR A 415 -4.51 -10.21 2.06
CA THR A 415 -3.75 -11.45 2.23
C THR A 415 -4.20 -12.49 1.20
N PRO A 416 -3.29 -13.17 0.49
CA PRO A 416 -3.66 -14.29 -0.37
C PRO A 416 -4.21 -15.50 0.44
N PRO A 417 -5.16 -16.28 -0.09
CA PRO A 417 -5.89 -16.00 -1.31
C PRO A 417 -6.76 -14.75 -1.15
N LEU A 418 -6.89 -13.97 -2.23
CA LEU A 418 -7.81 -12.83 -2.23
C LEU A 418 -9.23 -13.34 -1.97
N ALA A 419 -10.02 -12.56 -1.22
CA ALA A 419 -11.39 -12.94 -0.97
C ALA A 419 -12.14 -13.00 -2.29
N GLU A 420 -12.83 -14.09 -2.51
CA GLU A 420 -13.67 -14.25 -3.68
C GLU A 420 -14.99 -13.53 -3.44
N MET A 421 -15.40 -12.72 -4.40
CA MET A 421 -16.73 -12.14 -4.44
C MET A 421 -17.70 -13.20 -4.97
N ARG A 422 -17.81 -14.27 -4.19
CA ARG A 422 -18.53 -15.48 -4.55
C ARG A 422 -19.15 -16.13 -3.30
N PHE A 423 -20.34 -16.69 -3.46
CA PHE A 423 -21.01 -17.49 -2.45
C PHE A 423 -21.75 -18.65 -3.12
N THR A 424 -21.71 -19.83 -2.52
CA THR A 424 -22.50 -20.98 -3.01
C THR A 424 -23.62 -21.29 -2.04
N ASP A 425 -24.85 -21.14 -2.51
CA ASP A 425 -26.04 -21.57 -1.77
C ASP A 425 -26.21 -23.11 -1.88
N ALA A 426 -25.71 -23.83 -0.87
CA ALA A 426 -25.78 -25.27 -0.82
C ALA A 426 -27.23 -25.81 -0.70
N THR A 427 -28.21 -24.94 -0.47
CA THR A 427 -29.63 -25.31 -0.36
C THR A 427 -30.42 -25.08 -1.65
N ALA A 428 -29.80 -24.45 -2.66
CA ALA A 428 -30.39 -24.24 -3.96
C ALA A 428 -30.63 -25.59 -4.67
N LYS A 429 -31.83 -25.73 -5.28
CA LYS A 429 -32.17 -26.94 -6.06
C LYS A 429 -32.20 -26.60 -7.55
N PRO A 430 -31.73 -27.51 -8.41
CA PRO A 430 -31.79 -27.30 -9.86
C PRO A 430 -33.20 -26.99 -10.33
N GLY A 431 -33.36 -25.90 -11.10
CA GLY A 431 -34.63 -25.46 -11.66
C GLY A 431 -35.50 -24.58 -10.76
N GLU A 432 -35.16 -24.41 -9.49
CA GLU A 432 -35.78 -23.38 -8.63
C GLU A 432 -35.28 -22.00 -9.02
N LYS A 433 -36.23 -21.02 -9.06
CA LYS A 433 -35.92 -19.63 -9.40
C LYS A 433 -36.19 -18.73 -8.19
N HIS A 434 -35.11 -18.38 -7.52
CA HIS A 434 -35.15 -17.46 -6.39
C HIS A 434 -34.39 -16.16 -6.73
N PRO A 435 -34.90 -14.99 -6.37
CA PRO A 435 -34.14 -13.75 -6.45
C PRO A 435 -33.04 -13.73 -5.37
N TYR A 436 -31.82 -13.45 -5.81
CA TYR A 436 -30.63 -13.23 -4.94
C TYR A 436 -30.24 -11.76 -4.99
N THR A 437 -29.91 -11.21 -3.83
CA THR A 437 -29.32 -9.88 -3.68
C THR A 437 -28.09 -9.94 -2.78
N VAL A 438 -27.23 -8.95 -2.91
CA VAL A 438 -26.01 -8.83 -2.09
C VAL A 438 -25.94 -7.41 -1.51
N ARG A 439 -25.52 -7.30 -0.25
CA ARG A 439 -25.20 -6.03 0.41
C ARG A 439 -23.73 -6.00 0.83
N THR A 440 -23.11 -4.84 0.76
CA THR A 440 -21.81 -4.58 1.37
C THR A 440 -22.01 -4.13 2.81
N VAL A 441 -21.08 -4.51 3.70
CA VAL A 441 -20.98 -4.03 5.08
C VAL A 441 -19.63 -3.37 5.26
N ASN A 442 -19.57 -2.11 5.71
CA ASN A 442 -18.33 -1.39 5.97
C ASN A 442 -17.78 -1.71 7.38
N SER A 443 -16.62 -1.12 7.74
CA SER A 443 -15.97 -1.41 9.02
C SER A 443 -16.67 -0.81 10.24
N THR A 444 -17.59 0.12 10.06
CA THR A 444 -18.45 0.66 11.14
C THR A 444 -19.78 -0.10 11.28
N GLY A 445 -20.01 -1.12 10.42
CA GLY A 445 -21.22 -1.95 10.46
C GLY A 445 -22.39 -1.40 9.65
N VAL A 446 -22.21 -0.27 8.95
CA VAL A 446 -23.25 0.29 8.07
C VAL A 446 -23.34 -0.57 6.80
N GLN A 447 -24.59 -0.84 6.38
CA GLN A 447 -24.87 -1.68 5.21
C GLN A 447 -25.25 -0.82 4.00
N SER A 448 -24.86 -1.27 2.83
CA SER A 448 -25.31 -0.71 1.56
C SER A 448 -26.80 -0.94 1.33
N PRO A 449 -27.43 -0.21 0.40
CA PRO A 449 -28.64 -0.71 -0.26
C PRO A 449 -28.42 -2.12 -0.84
N SER A 450 -29.48 -2.89 -1.01
CA SER A 450 -29.40 -4.16 -1.75
C SER A 450 -28.99 -3.90 -3.21
N SER A 451 -28.22 -4.82 -3.76
CA SER A 451 -27.95 -4.87 -5.19
C SER A 451 -29.26 -5.07 -6.00
N ALA A 452 -29.18 -4.91 -7.32
CA ALA A 452 -30.21 -5.46 -8.22
C ALA A 452 -30.34 -6.97 -7.98
N ALA A 453 -31.56 -7.49 -8.07
CA ALA A 453 -31.82 -8.91 -7.92
C ALA A 453 -31.36 -9.70 -9.15
N ALA A 454 -30.70 -10.85 -8.92
CA ALA A 454 -30.33 -11.82 -9.94
C ALA A 454 -31.16 -13.10 -9.75
N VAL A 455 -31.59 -13.72 -10.84
CA VAL A 455 -32.34 -14.97 -10.85
C VAL A 455 -31.61 -15.98 -11.74
N PRO A 456 -31.48 -17.29 -11.33
CA PRO A 456 -30.85 -18.31 -12.14
C PRO A 456 -31.43 -18.50 -13.53
#